data_9dfe1e6a4cdb70bd0fa8273695cf96ee
#
_entry.id   9dfe1e6a4cdb70bd0fa8273695cf96ee
#
_cell.length_a   1.000
_cell.length_b   1.000
_cell.length_c   1.000
_cell.angle_alpha   90.00
_cell.angle_beta   90.00
_cell.angle_gamma   90.00
#
_symmetry.space_group_name_H-M   'P 1'
#
loop_
_entity.id
_entity.type
_entity.pdbx_description
1 polymer ?
#
loop_
_entity_poly.entity_id
_entity_poly.type
_entity_poly.pdbx_seq_one_letter_code
_entity_poly.pdbx_strand_id
1 'polypeptide(L)' 'KHRLQMATQLLCSSSCTITEAALSCGFRDAPSFCNYFRQGTGYTPKEFRKIYGGTIYS' A
#
# COMPACT_ATOMS: atom_id res chain seq x y z
N LYS A 1 -7.52 11.22 -2.05
CA LYS A 1 -8.68 10.34 -2.03
C LYS A 1 -8.49 9.16 -2.93
N HIS A 2 -8.24 9.43 -4.19
CA HIS A 2 -7.99 8.35 -5.14
C HIS A 2 -6.69 7.62 -4.86
N ARG A 3 -5.74 8.34 -4.29
CA ARG A 3 -4.45 7.74 -4.01
C ARG A 3 -4.54 6.56 -3.06
N LEU A 4 -5.32 6.73 -2.00
CA LEU A 4 -5.42 5.67 -1.01
C LEU A 4 -6.09 4.44 -1.60
N GLN A 5 -7.15 4.64 -2.35
CA GLN A 5 -7.85 3.54 -2.98
C GLN A 5 -6.95 2.81 -3.98
N MET A 6 -6.22 3.58 -4.78
CA MET A 6 -5.29 3.00 -5.73
C MET A 6 -4.20 2.21 -5.02
N ALA A 7 -3.70 2.75 -3.91
CA ALA A 7 -2.66 2.08 -3.15
C ALA A 7 -3.13 0.73 -2.61
N THR A 8 -4.34 0.68 -2.08
CA THR A 8 -4.86 -0.58 -1.56
C THR A 8 -5.01 -1.61 -2.66
N GLN A 9 -5.45 -1.19 -3.83
CA GLN A 9 -5.57 -2.09 -4.96
C GLN A 9 -4.22 -2.60 -5.42
N LEU A 10 -3.24 -1.73 -5.49
CA LEU A 10 -1.90 -2.13 -5.89
C LEU A 10 -1.30 -3.15 -4.93
N LEU A 11 -1.50 -2.94 -3.64
CA LEU A 11 -0.95 -3.84 -2.65
C LEU A 11 -1.63 -5.20 -2.66
N CYS A 12 -2.90 -5.22 -2.98
CA CYS A 12 -3.66 -6.47 -2.96
C CYS A 12 -3.60 -7.25 -4.26
N SER A 13 -3.59 -6.56 -5.39
CA SER A 13 -3.67 -7.25 -6.68
C SER A 13 -2.36 -7.30 -7.43
N SER A 14 -1.33 -6.64 -6.97
CA SER A 14 -0.07 -6.57 -7.69
C SER A 14 1.06 -7.08 -6.81
N SER A 15 2.11 -7.59 -7.46
CA SER A 15 3.29 -8.06 -6.74
C SER A 15 4.32 -6.96 -6.51
N CYS A 16 3.94 -5.72 -6.76
CA CYS A 16 4.89 -4.63 -6.63
C CYS A 16 5.32 -4.44 -5.19
N THR A 17 6.50 -3.89 -5.02
CA THR A 17 7.01 -3.59 -3.71
C THR A 17 6.31 -2.37 -3.14
N ILE A 18 6.47 -2.18 -1.84
CA ILE A 18 5.90 -1.01 -1.17
C ILE A 18 6.46 0.28 -1.78
N THR A 19 7.76 0.28 -2.08
CA THR A 19 8.38 1.44 -2.70
C THR A 19 7.78 1.72 -4.07
N GLU A 20 7.57 0.68 -4.86
CA GLU A 20 6.97 0.86 -6.17
C GLU A 20 5.54 1.39 -6.07
N ALA A 21 4.80 0.89 -5.11
CA ALA A 21 3.45 1.38 -4.90
C ALA A 21 3.47 2.85 -4.50
N ALA A 22 4.42 3.23 -3.66
CA ALA A 22 4.55 4.62 -3.23
C ALA A 22 4.82 5.53 -4.42
N LEU A 23 5.75 5.14 -5.28
CA LEU A 23 6.10 5.94 -6.45
C LEU A 23 4.93 6.01 -7.42
N SER A 24 4.22 4.91 -7.60
CA SER A 24 3.06 4.90 -8.48
C SER A 24 1.96 5.81 -7.99
N CYS A 25 1.88 6.01 -6.69
CA CYS A 25 0.86 6.88 -6.11
C CYS A 25 1.31 8.34 -6.02
N GLY A 26 2.52 8.63 -6.49
CA GLY A 26 2.99 10.00 -6.52
C GLY A 26 3.75 10.44 -5.29
N PHE A 27 4.16 9.51 -4.45
CA PHE A 27 4.97 9.83 -3.30
C PHE A 27 6.44 9.76 -3.68
N ARG A 28 7.24 10.55 -2.99
CA ARG A 28 8.66 10.59 -3.32
C ARG A 28 9.46 9.46 -2.66
N ASP A 29 8.95 8.92 -1.56
CA ASP A 29 9.64 7.82 -0.89
C ASP A 29 8.65 6.96 -0.13
N ALA A 30 9.13 5.80 0.31
CA ALA A 30 8.27 4.87 1.02
C ALA A 30 7.80 5.36 2.40
N PRO A 31 8.66 6.01 3.20
CA PRO A 31 8.20 6.47 4.52
C PRO A 31 7.01 7.41 4.46
N SER A 32 7.03 8.35 3.52
CA SER A 32 5.92 9.28 3.37
C SER A 32 4.65 8.55 3.01
N PHE A 33 4.76 7.61 2.09
CA PHE A 33 3.63 6.80 1.67
C PHE A 33 3.09 5.97 2.83
N CYS A 34 3.98 5.35 3.59
CA CYS A 34 3.56 4.52 4.72
C CYS A 34 2.80 5.34 5.76
N ASN A 35 3.27 6.54 6.05
CA ASN A 35 2.61 7.40 7.00
C ASN A 35 1.22 7.78 6.51
N TYR A 36 1.12 8.15 5.24
CA TYR A 36 -0.15 8.51 4.64
C TYR A 36 -1.12 7.33 4.67
N PHE A 37 -0.62 6.17 4.29
CA PHE A 37 -1.45 4.98 4.22
C PHE A 37 -1.97 4.59 5.61
N ARG A 38 -1.09 4.66 6.59
CA ARG A 38 -1.47 4.31 7.95
C ARG A 38 -2.54 5.24 8.50
N GLN A 39 -2.43 6.53 8.19
CA GLN A 39 -3.43 7.48 8.64
C GLN A 39 -4.77 7.25 7.98
N GLY A 40 -4.77 6.78 6.75
CA GLY A 40 -6.00 6.55 6.01
C GLY A 40 -6.67 5.24 6.34
N THR A 41 -5.90 4.16 6.50
CA THR A 41 -6.47 2.84 6.73
C THR A 41 -6.29 2.33 8.15
N GLY A 42 -5.36 2.91 8.89
CA GLY A 42 -5.04 2.42 10.22
C GLY A 42 -3.94 1.37 10.22
N TYR A 43 -3.47 0.99 9.05
CA TYR A 43 -2.40 -0.01 8.90
C TYR A 43 -1.29 0.53 8.03
N THR A 44 -0.07 0.06 8.28
CA THR A 44 1.01 0.36 7.35
C THR A 44 0.78 -0.47 6.08
N PRO A 45 1.36 -0.05 4.96
CA PRO A 45 1.21 -0.82 3.72
C PRO A 45 1.69 -2.26 3.88
N LYS A 46 2.74 -2.46 4.64
CA LYS A 46 3.27 -3.80 4.88
C LYS A 46 2.28 -4.66 5.64
N GLU A 47 1.68 -4.10 6.68
CA GLU A 47 0.69 -4.81 7.47
C GLU A 47 -0.56 -5.08 6.67
N PHE A 48 -0.99 -4.08 5.92
CA PHE A 48 -2.19 -4.21 5.11
C PHE A 48 -2.02 -5.33 4.10
N ARG A 49 -0.87 -5.37 3.45
CA ARG A 49 -0.58 -6.40 2.47
C ARG A 49 -0.55 -7.78 3.10
N LYS A 50 -0.02 -7.86 4.31
CA LYS A 50 0.04 -9.12 5.03
C LYS A 50 -1.36 -9.61 5.40
N ILE A 51 -2.22 -8.70 5.81
CA ILE A 51 -3.57 -9.06 6.24
C ILE A 51 -4.45 -9.42 5.05
N TYR A 52 -4.45 -8.59 4.03
CA TYR A 52 -5.38 -8.76 2.91
C TYR A 52 -4.74 -9.42 1.69
N GLY A 53 -3.50 -9.08 1.41
CA GLY A 53 -2.85 -9.59 0.23
C GLY A 53 -2.33 -11.01 0.39
N GLY A 54 -1.88 -11.34 1.59
CA GLY A 54 -1.28 -12.65 1.83
C GLY A 54 -2.25 -13.80 1.78
N THR A 55 -3.51 -13.53 2.04
CA THR A 55 -4.52 -14.58 2.05
C THR A 55 -4.76 -15.19 0.69
N ILE A 56 -4.41 -14.45 -0.35
CA ILE A 56 -4.63 -14.92 -1.72
C ILE A 56 -3.80 -16.15 -2.01
N TYR A 57 -2.67 -16.27 -1.39
CA TYR A 57 -1.75 -17.37 -1.65
C TYR A 57 -1.92 -18.54 -0.72
N SER A 58 -2.74 -18.40 0.26
CA SER A 58 -2.98 -19.45 1.21
C SER A 58 -4.02 -20.45 0.74
#